data_1cf7db87bb43a86d5e59e1e5e4a39f13
#
_entry.id   1cf7db87bb43a86d5e59e1e5e4a39f13
#
_cell.length_a   1.000
_cell.length_b   1.000
_cell.length_c   1.000
_cell.angle_alpha   90.00
_cell.angle_beta   90.00
_cell.angle_gamma   90.00
#
_symmetry.space_group_name_H-M   'P 1'
#
loop_
_entity.id
_entity.type
_entity.pdbx_description
1 polymer ?
#
loop_
_entity_poly.entity_id
_entity_poly.type
_entity_poly.pdbx_seq_one_letter_code
_entity_poly.pdbx_strand_id
1 'polypeptide(L)'
;YEKKAKAKGLIPLYSVVYGQAGGAMAVLASLSDFSFMENKDGRLFLNAPDAVKGNKNDDFAKAKAQEEAGNLDFSGTEEELITEIRKAFSFLPANNEDEAYNEDVEDNLNRAVDGFFTMPAREALSTLSDEGEIYEVRRAYGEGAVTAFLRLNGQTVGGIATTGEALHWKAVVKMNRFLRFCNSFSIPVLTLCDTPGFESGRCNEM
;
A
#
# COMPACT_ATOMS: atom_id res chain seq x y z
N TYR A 1 9.36 20.15 5.06
CA TYR A 1 9.93 18.80 5.17
C TYR A 1 10.07 18.37 6.63
N GLU A 2 10.77 19.13 7.47
CA GLU A 2 11.07 18.75 8.86
C GLU A 2 9.82 18.37 9.68
N LYS A 3 8.78 19.19 9.64
CA LYS A 3 7.53 18.90 10.39
C LYS A 3 6.84 17.65 9.90
N LYS A 4 6.80 17.42 8.58
CA LYS A 4 6.21 16.20 8.01
C LYS A 4 7.02 14.95 8.39
N ALA A 5 8.35 15.06 8.36
CA ALA A 5 9.22 13.97 8.79
C ALA A 5 9.06 13.65 10.29
N LYS A 6 8.86 14.66 11.15
CA LYS A 6 8.57 14.47 12.58
C LYS A 6 7.20 13.89 12.86
N ALA A 7 6.21 14.16 12.01
CA ALA A 7 4.85 13.60 12.13
C ALA A 7 4.77 12.14 11.68
N LYS A 8 5.72 11.69 10.84
CA LYS A 8 5.75 10.31 10.33
C LYS A 8 5.91 9.31 11.47
N GLY A 9 5.00 8.31 11.48
CA GLY A 9 4.93 7.32 12.54
C GLY A 9 4.21 7.77 13.83
N LEU A 10 3.78 9.05 13.90
CA LEU A 10 2.91 9.53 14.98
C LEU A 10 1.45 9.63 14.52
N ILE A 11 1.23 10.08 13.28
CA ILE A 11 -0.06 10.13 12.62
C ILE A 11 0.07 9.57 11.21
N PRO A 12 -0.97 8.89 10.65
CA PRO A 12 -0.97 8.46 9.26
C PRO A 12 -0.92 9.67 8.32
N LEU A 13 -0.01 9.66 7.37
CA LEU A 13 0.21 10.76 6.44
C LEU A 13 -0.29 10.38 5.05
N TYR A 14 -1.21 11.18 4.52
CA TYR A 14 -1.78 11.00 3.19
C TYR A 14 -1.35 12.13 2.25
N SER A 15 -1.13 11.81 0.99
CA SER A 15 -0.91 12.79 -0.08
C SER A 15 -1.77 12.46 -1.28
N VAL A 16 -2.37 13.48 -1.87
CA VAL A 16 -3.16 13.36 -3.10
C VAL A 16 -2.61 14.33 -4.13
N VAL A 17 -2.27 13.85 -5.31
CA VAL A 17 -1.73 14.64 -6.41
C VAL A 17 -2.82 14.81 -7.46
N TYR A 18 -3.36 16.01 -7.62
CA TYR A 18 -4.40 16.34 -8.61
C TYR A 18 -3.84 16.94 -9.90
N GLY A 19 -2.66 17.49 -9.86
CA GLY A 19 -2.01 18.13 -10.99
C GLY A 19 -0.53 17.78 -10.99
N GLN A 20 0.33 18.74 -11.31
CA GLN A 20 1.76 18.50 -11.40
C GLN A 20 2.45 18.68 -10.04
N ALA A 21 3.01 17.61 -9.52
CA ALA A 21 3.86 17.61 -8.32
C ALA A 21 5.31 17.32 -8.72
N GLY A 22 6.08 18.38 -8.92
CA GLY A 22 7.48 18.31 -9.33
C GLY A 22 8.46 18.69 -8.22
N GLY A 23 9.69 18.19 -8.30
CA GLY A 23 10.78 18.57 -7.42
C GLY A 23 10.47 18.40 -5.94
N ALA A 24 10.52 19.50 -5.19
CA ALA A 24 10.25 19.54 -3.77
C ALA A 24 8.84 19.00 -3.39
N MET A 25 7.83 19.23 -4.21
CA MET A 25 6.47 18.72 -3.96
C MET A 25 6.39 17.21 -4.14
N ALA A 26 7.12 16.64 -5.10
CA ALA A 26 7.20 15.18 -5.24
C ALA A 26 7.86 14.54 -4.02
N VAL A 27 8.92 15.14 -3.48
CA VAL A 27 9.55 14.67 -2.22
C VAL A 27 8.57 14.76 -1.06
N LEU A 28 7.80 15.85 -0.94
CA LEU A 28 6.77 15.97 0.10
C LEU A 28 5.68 14.90 -0.04
N ALA A 29 5.24 14.59 -1.25
CA ALA A 29 4.27 13.52 -1.49
C ALA A 29 4.84 12.16 -1.07
N SER A 30 6.08 11.85 -1.46
CA SER A 30 6.73 10.56 -1.15
C SER A 30 7.06 10.36 0.34
N LEU A 31 7.08 11.41 1.15
CA LEU A 31 7.19 11.30 2.61
C LEU A 31 5.90 10.81 3.27
N SER A 32 4.78 10.77 2.56
CA SER A 32 3.54 10.23 3.09
C SER A 32 3.58 8.72 3.22
N ASP A 33 2.70 8.19 4.06
CA ASP A 33 2.52 6.75 4.22
C ASP A 33 1.70 6.20 3.06
N PHE A 34 0.66 6.96 2.66
CA PHE A 34 -0.22 6.66 1.53
C PHE A 34 -0.22 7.80 0.52
N SER A 35 -0.10 7.46 -0.75
CA SER A 35 -0.01 8.43 -1.85
C SER A 35 -0.98 8.06 -2.97
N PHE A 36 -1.77 9.03 -3.39
CA PHE A 36 -2.81 8.91 -4.39
C PHE A 36 -2.58 9.91 -5.51
N MET A 37 -3.02 9.60 -6.71
CA MET A 37 -2.92 10.54 -7.84
C MET A 37 -4.14 10.46 -8.75
N GLU A 38 -4.61 11.62 -9.20
CA GLU A 38 -5.61 11.72 -10.25
C GLU A 38 -4.98 11.22 -11.58
N ASN A 39 -5.70 10.37 -12.32
CA ASN A 39 -5.11 9.58 -13.39
C ASN A 39 -4.96 10.33 -14.72
N LYS A 40 -5.70 11.43 -14.96
CA LYS A 40 -5.71 12.19 -16.20
C LYS A 40 -4.67 13.30 -16.21
N ASP A 41 -4.72 14.18 -15.22
CA ASP A 41 -3.92 15.40 -15.15
C ASP A 41 -2.79 15.31 -14.11
N GLY A 42 -2.84 14.32 -13.21
CA GLY A 42 -1.82 14.07 -12.21
C GLY A 42 -0.46 13.71 -12.82
N ARG A 43 0.60 14.36 -12.32
CA ARG A 43 2.00 14.07 -12.69
C ARG A 43 2.87 14.13 -11.44
N LEU A 44 3.73 13.13 -11.29
CA LEU A 44 4.68 13.06 -10.18
C LEU A 44 6.10 12.87 -10.75
N PHE A 45 7.01 13.80 -10.48
CA PHE A 45 8.38 13.76 -10.98
C PHE A 45 9.34 14.58 -10.13
N LEU A 46 10.61 14.19 -10.08
CA LEU A 46 11.66 14.98 -9.44
C LEU A 46 12.18 16.06 -10.38
N ASN A 47 12.53 15.68 -11.60
CA ASN A 47 12.96 16.60 -12.64
C ASN A 47 11.87 16.68 -13.70
N ALA A 48 11.63 17.89 -14.20
CA ALA A 48 10.65 18.10 -15.27
C ALA A 48 10.95 17.19 -16.48
N PRO A 49 9.93 16.60 -17.12
CA PRO A 49 10.13 15.64 -18.21
C PRO A 49 11.02 16.14 -19.35
N ASP A 50 10.96 17.40 -19.68
CA ASP A 50 11.79 18.07 -20.68
C ASP A 50 13.25 18.30 -20.24
N ALA A 51 13.51 18.34 -18.93
CA ALA A 51 14.84 18.46 -18.37
C ALA A 51 15.55 17.10 -18.21
N VAL A 52 14.84 15.98 -18.33
CA VAL A 52 15.43 14.64 -18.21
C VAL A 52 16.15 14.25 -19.50
N LYS A 53 17.48 14.10 -19.43
CA LYS A 53 18.33 13.79 -20.57
C LYS A 53 17.91 12.47 -21.23
N GLY A 54 17.66 12.52 -22.55
CA GLY A 54 17.26 11.34 -23.32
C GLY A 54 15.77 11.00 -23.23
N ASN A 55 15.00 11.73 -22.43
CA ASN A 55 13.56 11.55 -22.35
C ASN A 55 12.87 12.16 -23.57
N LYS A 56 11.78 11.51 -24.05
CA LYS A 56 11.02 11.95 -25.22
C LYS A 56 9.57 12.35 -24.90
N ASN A 57 9.09 11.99 -23.73
CA ASN A 57 7.72 12.21 -23.29
C ASN A 57 7.64 12.31 -21.75
N ASP A 58 6.42 12.45 -21.20
CA ASP A 58 6.16 12.52 -19.77
C ASP A 58 5.63 11.20 -19.17
N ASP A 59 5.72 10.08 -19.88
CA ASP A 59 5.07 8.82 -19.51
C ASP A 59 5.51 8.33 -18.11
N PHE A 60 6.79 8.50 -17.76
CA PHE A 60 7.29 8.11 -16.44
C PHE A 60 6.67 8.91 -15.28
N ALA A 61 6.12 10.10 -15.54
CA ALA A 61 5.48 10.96 -14.56
C ALA A 61 3.99 10.65 -14.37
N LYS A 62 3.40 9.83 -15.24
CA LYS A 62 1.99 9.49 -15.24
C LYS A 62 1.65 8.47 -14.15
N ALA A 63 0.38 8.43 -13.78
CA ALA A 63 -0.16 7.63 -12.71
C ALA A 63 0.25 6.15 -12.78
N LYS A 64 0.03 5.49 -13.90
CA LYS A 64 0.36 4.07 -14.09
C LYS A 64 1.84 3.78 -13.84
N ALA A 65 2.74 4.56 -14.42
CA ALA A 65 4.17 4.38 -14.25
C ALA A 65 4.61 4.59 -12.78
N GLN A 66 3.97 5.52 -12.09
CA GLN A 66 4.25 5.81 -10.68
C GLN A 66 3.69 4.74 -9.74
N GLU A 67 2.56 4.11 -10.05
CA GLU A 67 2.06 2.92 -9.34
C GLU A 67 3.01 1.72 -9.51
N GLU A 68 3.40 1.41 -10.75
CA GLU A 68 4.34 0.32 -11.07
C GLU A 68 5.73 0.54 -10.46
N ALA A 69 6.12 1.80 -10.23
CA ALA A 69 7.34 2.17 -9.52
C ALA A 69 7.19 2.11 -7.99
N GLY A 70 5.98 1.91 -7.46
CA GLY A 70 5.69 1.85 -6.03
C GLY A 70 5.67 3.21 -5.33
N ASN A 71 5.52 4.29 -6.06
CA ASN A 71 5.42 5.64 -5.51
C ASN A 71 3.98 6.03 -5.13
N LEU A 72 2.98 5.33 -5.70
CA LEU A 72 1.56 5.52 -5.41
C LEU A 72 0.94 4.23 -4.88
N ASP A 73 -0.06 4.40 -4.05
CA ASP A 73 -0.90 3.31 -3.55
C ASP A 73 -2.09 3.07 -4.49
N PHE A 74 -2.65 4.16 -5.03
CA PHE A 74 -3.77 4.09 -5.97
C PHE A 74 -3.81 5.34 -6.87
N SER A 75 -4.27 5.16 -8.11
CA SER A 75 -4.65 6.25 -9.00
C SER A 75 -6.03 6.00 -9.62
N GLY A 76 -6.76 7.08 -9.86
CA GLY A 76 -8.12 7.01 -10.38
C GLY A 76 -8.71 8.37 -10.65
N THR A 77 -9.98 8.40 -10.96
CA THR A 77 -10.78 9.62 -11.03
C THR A 77 -10.93 10.26 -9.64
N GLU A 78 -11.37 11.50 -9.58
CA GLU A 78 -11.59 12.19 -8.31
C GLU A 78 -12.56 11.42 -7.38
N GLU A 79 -13.64 10.86 -7.91
CA GLU A 79 -14.61 10.08 -7.14
C GLU A 79 -14.00 8.77 -6.59
N GLU A 80 -13.23 8.07 -7.43
CA GLU A 80 -12.52 6.87 -7.02
C GLU A 80 -11.47 7.16 -5.93
N LEU A 81 -10.72 8.26 -6.08
CA LEU A 81 -9.74 8.70 -5.08
C LEU A 81 -10.39 9.00 -3.73
N ILE A 82 -11.53 9.71 -3.72
CA ILE A 82 -12.27 10.01 -2.47
C ILE A 82 -12.73 8.70 -1.81
N THR A 83 -13.22 7.76 -2.60
CA THR A 83 -13.67 6.46 -2.10
C THR A 83 -12.51 5.67 -1.49
N GLU A 84 -11.38 5.58 -2.19
CA GLU A 84 -10.19 4.86 -1.71
C GLU A 84 -9.58 5.52 -0.46
N ILE A 85 -9.53 6.85 -0.42
CA ILE A 85 -9.05 7.58 0.76
C ILE A 85 -9.95 7.31 1.97
N ARG A 86 -11.28 7.38 1.80
CA ARG A 86 -12.22 7.07 2.89
C ARG A 86 -12.07 5.64 3.37
N LYS A 87 -11.87 4.70 2.45
CA LYS A 87 -11.59 3.31 2.78
C LYS A 87 -10.30 3.16 3.59
N ALA A 88 -9.21 3.82 3.16
CA ALA A 88 -7.96 3.84 3.92
C ALA A 88 -8.17 4.36 5.35
N PHE A 89 -8.87 5.48 5.50
CA PHE A 89 -9.19 6.05 6.83
C PHE A 89 -10.01 5.12 7.72
N SER A 90 -10.90 4.30 7.17
CA SER A 90 -11.73 3.39 7.96
C SER A 90 -10.93 2.25 8.61
N PHE A 91 -9.77 1.90 8.05
CA PHE A 91 -8.91 0.83 8.57
C PHE A 91 -7.83 1.32 9.55
N LEU A 92 -7.54 2.62 9.60
CA LEU A 92 -6.36 3.13 10.27
C LEU A 92 -6.70 3.94 11.53
N PRO A 93 -5.84 3.90 12.56
CA PRO A 93 -6.02 4.71 13.75
C PRO A 93 -5.77 6.19 13.45
N ALA A 94 -6.29 7.08 14.28
CA ALA A 94 -6.05 8.53 14.15
C ALA A 94 -4.60 8.91 14.44
N ASN A 95 -3.94 8.18 15.33
CA ASN A 95 -2.54 8.36 15.71
C ASN A 95 -1.94 7.03 16.23
N ASN A 96 -0.68 7.03 16.61
CA ASN A 96 0.05 5.83 17.04
C ASN A 96 -0.26 5.37 18.48
N GLU A 97 -1.06 6.14 19.23
CA GLU A 97 -1.51 5.79 20.59
C GLU A 97 -2.95 5.25 20.59
N ASP A 98 -3.70 5.49 19.49
CA ASP A 98 -5.07 5.01 19.32
C ASP A 98 -5.10 3.61 18.69
N GLU A 99 -6.13 2.83 19.04
CA GLU A 99 -6.43 1.55 18.38
C GLU A 99 -7.33 1.78 17.15
N ALA A 100 -7.07 1.03 16.09
CA ALA A 100 -7.94 0.96 14.92
C ALA A 100 -8.97 -0.16 15.11
N TYR A 101 -10.12 0.19 15.62
CA TYR A 101 -11.20 -0.74 15.94
C TYR A 101 -12.53 -0.29 15.33
N ASN A 102 -13.33 -1.23 14.83
CA ASN A 102 -14.69 -1.01 14.36
C ASN A 102 -15.67 -1.85 15.19
N GLU A 103 -16.53 -1.19 15.95
CA GLU A 103 -17.51 -1.83 16.82
C GLU A 103 -18.71 -2.42 16.05
N ASP A 104 -18.96 -1.94 14.83
CA ASP A 104 -20.12 -2.29 14.02
C ASP A 104 -19.92 -3.55 13.17
N VAL A 105 -18.95 -4.41 13.51
CA VAL A 105 -18.67 -5.65 12.77
C VAL A 105 -19.63 -6.75 13.16
N GLU A 106 -20.41 -7.25 12.20
CA GLU A 106 -21.32 -8.38 12.34
C GLU A 106 -20.79 -9.62 11.57
N ASP A 107 -19.65 -10.19 11.97
CA ASP A 107 -19.14 -11.39 11.32
C ASP A 107 -19.22 -12.63 12.20
N ASN A 108 -19.41 -13.80 11.56
CA ASN A 108 -19.38 -15.09 12.24
C ASN A 108 -17.94 -15.53 12.46
N LEU A 109 -17.41 -15.27 13.64
CA LEU A 109 -16.02 -15.64 14.02
C LEU A 109 -15.71 -17.14 13.94
N ASN A 110 -16.75 -18.00 13.89
CA ASN A 110 -16.61 -19.45 13.80
C ASN A 110 -16.94 -19.98 12.39
N ARG A 111 -16.97 -19.12 11.37
CA ARG A 111 -17.20 -19.60 10.00
C ARG A 111 -16.08 -20.53 9.55
N ALA A 112 -16.45 -21.64 8.90
CA ALA A 112 -15.50 -22.51 8.25
C ALA A 112 -15.01 -21.88 6.94
N VAL A 113 -13.73 -22.04 6.63
CA VAL A 113 -13.12 -21.60 5.37
C VAL A 113 -12.54 -22.81 4.67
N ASP A 114 -13.30 -23.33 3.71
CA ASP A 114 -12.88 -24.49 2.89
C ASP A 114 -11.87 -24.04 1.82
N GLY A 115 -10.85 -24.87 1.58
CA GLY A 115 -9.86 -24.62 0.53
C GLY A 115 -8.91 -23.45 0.77
N PHE A 116 -8.86 -22.90 1.97
CA PHE A 116 -8.07 -21.71 2.34
C PHE A 116 -6.61 -21.76 1.84
N PHE A 117 -5.93 -22.89 2.02
CA PHE A 117 -4.51 -23.04 1.65
C PHE A 117 -4.26 -23.14 0.14
N THR A 118 -5.32 -23.21 -0.67
CA THR A 118 -5.23 -23.23 -2.14
C THR A 118 -5.73 -21.94 -2.78
N MET A 119 -6.19 -20.99 -1.97
CA MET A 119 -6.68 -19.70 -2.46
C MET A 119 -5.52 -18.79 -2.91
N PRO A 120 -5.75 -17.93 -3.94
CA PRO A 120 -4.84 -16.85 -4.25
C PRO A 120 -4.61 -15.94 -3.02
N ALA A 121 -3.41 -15.42 -2.86
CA ALA A 121 -2.99 -14.64 -1.68
C ALA A 121 -3.97 -13.52 -1.29
N ARG A 122 -4.50 -12.77 -2.26
CA ARG A 122 -5.50 -11.72 -2.04
C ARG A 122 -6.82 -12.28 -1.50
N GLU A 123 -7.32 -13.35 -2.13
CA GLU A 123 -8.57 -14.01 -1.75
C GLU A 123 -8.46 -14.59 -0.34
N ALA A 124 -7.32 -15.19 0.00
CA ALA A 124 -7.06 -15.70 1.34
C ALA A 124 -7.14 -14.59 2.41
N LEU A 125 -6.51 -13.43 2.17
CA LEU A 125 -6.62 -12.29 3.11
C LEU A 125 -8.05 -11.75 3.19
N SER A 126 -8.76 -11.62 2.06
CA SER A 126 -10.15 -11.19 2.03
C SER A 126 -11.06 -12.17 2.77
N THR A 127 -10.87 -13.46 2.56
CA THR A 127 -11.68 -14.51 3.22
C THR A 127 -11.48 -14.52 4.75
N LEU A 128 -10.29 -14.19 5.24
CA LEU A 128 -10.04 -14.06 6.68
C LEU A 128 -10.65 -12.80 7.28
N SER A 129 -10.73 -11.73 6.50
CA SER A 129 -11.23 -10.45 7.00
C SER A 129 -12.71 -10.51 7.33
N ASP A 130 -13.11 -9.81 8.36
CA ASP A 130 -14.52 -9.57 8.69
C ASP A 130 -15.22 -8.99 7.46
N GLU A 131 -16.41 -9.53 7.12
CA GLU A 131 -17.21 -9.13 5.95
C GLU A 131 -16.45 -9.22 4.59
N GLY A 132 -15.27 -9.84 4.56
CA GLY A 132 -14.44 -9.98 3.38
C GLY A 132 -13.75 -8.69 2.94
N GLU A 133 -13.83 -7.62 3.71
CA GLU A 133 -13.23 -6.33 3.35
C GLU A 133 -11.74 -6.26 3.65
N ILE A 134 -10.97 -5.82 2.66
CA ILE A 134 -9.53 -5.51 2.81
C ILE A 134 -9.21 -4.16 2.16
N TYR A 135 -8.21 -3.48 2.70
CA TYR A 135 -7.59 -2.31 2.06
C TYR A 135 -6.17 -2.67 1.60
N GLU A 136 -6.00 -2.95 0.31
CA GLU A 136 -4.71 -3.35 -0.25
C GLU A 136 -3.83 -2.15 -0.55
N VAL A 137 -2.57 -2.22 -0.08
CA VAL A 137 -1.54 -1.18 -0.20
C VAL A 137 -0.60 -1.51 -1.36
N ARG A 138 -0.34 -0.55 -2.26
CA ARG A 138 0.61 -0.67 -3.39
C ARG A 138 0.35 -1.88 -4.28
N ARG A 139 -0.88 -2.04 -4.69
CA ARG A 139 -1.35 -3.18 -5.48
C ARG A 139 -0.51 -3.45 -6.72
N ALA A 140 -0.14 -2.42 -7.46
CA ALA A 140 0.58 -2.53 -8.73
C ALA A 140 2.11 -2.68 -8.57
N TYR A 141 2.62 -2.75 -7.34
CA TYR A 141 4.06 -2.86 -7.06
C TYR A 141 4.38 -4.12 -6.30
N GLY A 142 5.46 -4.82 -6.68
CA GLY A 142 5.95 -5.99 -5.96
C GLY A 142 4.92 -7.13 -5.90
N GLU A 143 4.48 -7.61 -7.06
CA GLU A 143 3.38 -8.57 -7.25
C GLU A 143 3.58 -9.92 -6.53
N GLY A 144 4.81 -10.30 -6.20
CA GLY A 144 5.11 -11.52 -5.43
C GLY A 144 4.60 -11.51 -3.99
N ALA A 145 4.04 -10.39 -3.50
CA ALA A 145 3.39 -10.29 -2.20
C ALA A 145 2.19 -9.34 -2.23
N VAL A 146 1.14 -9.70 -1.51
CA VAL A 146 -0.01 -8.85 -1.20
C VAL A 146 0.20 -8.27 0.20
N THR A 147 0.02 -6.96 0.34
CA THR A 147 0.02 -6.25 1.63
C THR A 147 -1.30 -5.52 1.77
N ALA A 148 -2.07 -5.81 2.80
CA ALA A 148 -3.38 -5.23 3.00
C ALA A 148 -3.70 -5.05 4.48
N PHE A 149 -4.55 -4.09 4.81
CA PHE A 149 -5.21 -4.06 6.11
C PHE A 149 -6.50 -4.87 6.01
N LEU A 150 -6.77 -5.65 7.02
CA LEU A 150 -7.97 -6.47 7.21
C LEU A 150 -8.50 -6.26 8.63
N ARG A 151 -9.71 -6.73 8.90
CA ARG A 151 -10.28 -6.71 10.24
C ARG A 151 -10.50 -8.13 10.74
N LEU A 152 -10.13 -8.37 11.98
CA LEU A 152 -10.42 -9.61 12.70
C LEU A 152 -11.13 -9.25 14.00
N ASN A 153 -12.39 -9.59 14.11
CA ASN A 153 -13.25 -9.21 15.23
C ASN A 153 -13.26 -7.69 15.48
N GLY A 154 -13.40 -6.92 14.41
CA GLY A 154 -13.39 -5.45 14.43
C GLY A 154 -12.00 -4.81 14.51
N GLN A 155 -10.99 -5.53 14.97
CA GLN A 155 -9.63 -4.98 15.10
C GLN A 155 -8.88 -4.98 13.77
N THR A 156 -8.27 -3.87 13.44
CA THR A 156 -7.40 -3.78 12.26
C THR A 156 -6.13 -4.58 12.45
N VAL A 157 -5.82 -5.40 11.46
CA VAL A 157 -4.63 -6.25 11.37
C VAL A 157 -3.95 -6.01 10.03
N GLY A 158 -2.63 -5.91 10.01
CA GLY A 158 -1.85 -5.91 8.78
C GLY A 158 -1.73 -7.34 8.24
N GLY A 159 -2.16 -7.55 6.99
CA GLY A 159 -2.03 -8.82 6.29
C GLY A 159 -0.89 -8.78 5.28
N ILE A 160 -0.04 -9.78 5.31
CA ILE A 160 0.99 -10.04 4.29
C ILE A 160 0.77 -11.43 3.76
N ALA A 161 0.62 -11.61 2.45
CA ALA A 161 0.51 -12.93 1.84
C ALA A 161 1.43 -13.01 0.62
N THR A 162 2.27 -14.05 0.56
CA THR A 162 3.10 -14.34 -0.61
C THR A 162 2.29 -15.14 -1.63
N THR A 163 2.63 -15.02 -2.92
CA THR A 163 1.80 -15.52 -4.04
C THR A 163 2.17 -16.93 -4.54
N GLY A 164 3.01 -17.66 -3.80
CA GLY A 164 3.51 -18.97 -4.22
C GLY A 164 4.73 -18.90 -5.15
N GLU A 165 5.12 -17.72 -5.59
CA GLU A 165 6.27 -17.52 -6.48
C GLU A 165 7.53 -17.10 -5.72
N ALA A 166 8.69 -17.14 -6.41
CA ALA A 166 9.93 -16.66 -5.87
C ALA A 166 9.88 -15.13 -5.66
N LEU A 167 10.38 -14.68 -4.51
CA LEU A 167 10.30 -13.27 -4.12
C LEU A 167 11.34 -12.41 -4.85
N HIS A 168 10.85 -11.48 -5.64
CA HIS A 168 11.65 -10.39 -6.19
C HIS A 168 11.89 -9.31 -5.13
N TRP A 169 13.03 -8.60 -5.20
CA TRP A 169 13.38 -7.53 -4.25
C TRP A 169 12.29 -6.47 -4.06
N LYS A 170 11.50 -6.17 -5.08
CA LYS A 170 10.37 -5.22 -4.97
C LYS A 170 9.30 -5.69 -3.97
N ALA A 171 9.00 -6.98 -3.95
CA ALA A 171 8.07 -7.56 -2.98
C ALA A 171 8.61 -7.42 -1.55
N VAL A 172 9.92 -7.64 -1.36
CA VAL A 172 10.58 -7.47 -0.06
C VAL A 172 10.53 -6.01 0.41
N VAL A 173 10.80 -5.05 -0.48
CA VAL A 173 10.70 -3.61 -0.17
C VAL A 173 9.26 -3.22 0.19
N LYS A 174 8.26 -3.72 -0.54
CA LYS A 174 6.83 -3.52 -0.26
C LYS A 174 6.48 -4.02 1.14
N MET A 175 6.80 -5.28 1.45
CA MET A 175 6.54 -5.89 2.76
C MET A 175 7.23 -5.14 3.90
N ASN A 176 8.51 -4.78 3.73
CA ASN A 176 9.27 -4.05 4.74
C ASN A 176 8.66 -2.67 5.04
N ARG A 177 8.26 -1.93 4.01
CA ARG A 177 7.59 -0.63 4.19
C ARG A 177 6.27 -0.80 4.94
N PHE A 178 5.47 -1.80 4.58
CA PHE A 178 4.21 -2.11 5.22
C PHE A 178 4.40 -2.50 6.70
N LEU A 179 5.35 -3.38 7.00
CA LEU A 179 5.70 -3.78 8.37
C LEU A 179 6.13 -2.59 9.23
N ARG A 180 6.95 -1.69 8.68
CA ARG A 180 7.36 -0.46 9.40
C ARG A 180 6.18 0.43 9.74
N PHE A 181 5.21 0.56 8.85
CA PHE A 181 3.99 1.29 9.13
C PHE A 181 3.21 0.61 10.25
N CYS A 182 2.92 -0.69 10.15
CA CYS A 182 2.21 -1.44 11.18
C CYS A 182 2.90 -1.33 12.54
N ASN A 183 4.23 -1.44 12.57
CA ASN A 183 5.02 -1.28 13.81
C ASN A 183 4.87 0.12 14.42
N SER A 184 4.86 1.19 13.59
CA SER A 184 4.73 2.57 14.09
C SER A 184 3.36 2.84 14.72
N PHE A 185 2.32 2.14 14.28
CA PHE A 185 0.93 2.30 14.73
C PHE A 185 0.43 1.13 15.59
N SER A 186 1.32 0.29 16.09
CA SER A 186 0.98 -0.86 16.94
C SER A 186 -0.07 -1.81 16.35
N ILE A 187 -0.12 -1.88 15.00
CA ILE A 187 -1.04 -2.76 14.27
C ILE A 187 -0.42 -4.16 14.23
N PRO A 188 -1.09 -5.20 14.77
CA PRO A 188 -0.61 -6.57 14.67
C PRO A 188 -0.53 -7.04 13.24
N VAL A 189 0.40 -7.96 12.92
CA VAL A 189 0.59 -8.43 11.54
C VAL A 189 0.42 -9.92 11.45
N LEU A 190 -0.44 -10.35 10.52
CA LEU A 190 -0.61 -11.73 10.09
C LEU A 190 0.17 -11.95 8.79
N THR A 191 1.00 -12.99 8.76
CA THR A 191 1.73 -13.37 7.54
C THR A 191 1.31 -14.75 7.05
N LEU A 192 0.84 -14.83 5.81
CA LEU A 192 0.59 -16.07 5.08
C LEU A 192 1.77 -16.31 4.13
N CYS A 193 2.59 -17.29 4.45
CA CYS A 193 3.83 -17.55 3.74
C CYS A 193 3.70 -18.77 2.83
N ASP A 194 3.73 -18.52 1.54
CA ASP A 194 3.82 -19.54 0.47
C ASP A 194 4.81 -19.02 -0.57
N THR A 195 6.05 -19.50 -0.54
CA THR A 195 7.11 -19.12 -1.48
C THR A 195 8.24 -20.14 -1.48
N PRO A 196 8.82 -20.47 -2.64
CA PRO A 196 10.01 -21.32 -2.70
C PRO A 196 11.29 -20.60 -2.24
N GLY A 197 11.23 -19.28 -1.99
CA GLY A 197 12.38 -18.46 -1.59
C GLY A 197 12.55 -17.20 -2.42
N PHE A 198 13.77 -16.69 -2.51
CA PHE A 198 14.08 -15.50 -3.30
C PHE A 198 14.45 -15.87 -4.73
N GLU A 199 14.14 -14.98 -5.67
CA GLU A 199 14.66 -15.11 -7.03
C GLU A 199 16.21 -15.07 -7.04
N SER A 200 16.82 -16.02 -7.75
CA SER A 200 18.26 -16.01 -7.99
C SER A 200 18.59 -15.01 -9.10
N GLY A 201 18.80 -13.78 -8.75
CA GLY A 201 19.12 -12.73 -9.71
C GLY A 201 20.06 -11.67 -9.13
N ARG A 202 20.90 -11.06 -9.97
CA ARG A 202 21.83 -10.03 -9.55
C ARG A 202 21.18 -8.88 -8.78
N CYS A 203 19.93 -8.54 -9.14
CA CYS A 203 19.16 -7.49 -8.46
C CYS A 203 18.75 -7.86 -7.03
N ASN A 204 18.69 -9.15 -6.69
CA ASN A 204 18.36 -9.62 -5.34
C ASN A 204 19.59 -9.81 -4.45
N GLU A 205 20.81 -9.79 -5.03
CA GLU A 205 22.07 -9.91 -4.32
C GLU A 205 22.70 -8.55 -3.96
N MET A 206 22.12 -7.44 -4.45
CA MET A 206 22.55 -6.06 -4.19
C MET A 206 21.61 -5.33 -3.22
#